data_9ba50cbf18e32ed4a60485904986ea7f
#
_entry.id   9ba50cbf18e32ed4a60485904986ea7f
#
_cell.length_a   1.000
_cell.length_b   1.000
_cell.length_c   1.000
_cell.angle_alpha   90.00
_cell.angle_beta   90.00
_cell.angle_gamma   90.00
#
_symmetry.space_group_name_H-M   'P 1'
#
loop_
_entity.id
_entity.type
_entity.pdbx_description
1 polymer ?
#
loop_
_entity_poly.entity_id
_entity_poly.type
_entity_poly.pdbx_seq_one_letter_code
_entity_poly.pdbx_strand_id
1 'polypeptide(L)'
;MRHLSIVLLGTQMAVGGAQKLLLEQALWFQQKGHRVAVIFFYDRDNLHAKWKQTYPFDIQNLAAFDKKAGGLRSLPKLLGALLKLWRILKCGKFDAVITFTHDSNVLGLPLAKLAGIPARVGTHLGEIRGMSKWRDGLHTFLVNSGVIQTLVASSARTKNNAIEAGVRPEKITTIYNAIMPFDVSHIDREIVRQKIGLKKDDVFFVAVGRLVYEKGHEFLVEAMSIVTKSDSRAVAGICGAGPLHDQLQAQIEKLNLHDKVKLLGQWDEIPELLAASDVFVLPSRWEGLPMALLEGMMAGLPVIATRVEGVDEVVQPGVHGLLVPLESPAELAQAILQLLRSPADRQLMGRAARERVLNSYTTDRMCESYLQVIEQGLGEGKAV
;
A
#
# COMPACT_ATOMS: atom_id res chain seq x y z
N MET A 1 -1.92 11.53 -27.16
CA MET A 1 -2.45 11.90 -25.83
C MET A 1 -2.13 13.36 -25.52
N ARG A 2 -3.04 14.09 -24.87
CA ARG A 2 -2.77 15.46 -24.41
C ARG A 2 -1.72 15.42 -23.30
N HIS A 3 -0.70 16.28 -23.37
CA HIS A 3 0.24 16.47 -22.28
C HIS A 3 -0.45 17.22 -21.13
N LEU A 4 -0.52 16.60 -19.97
CA LEU A 4 -1.13 17.15 -18.77
C LEU A 4 -0.08 17.61 -17.77
N SER A 5 -0.46 18.53 -16.91
CA SER A 5 0.31 18.98 -15.76
C SER A 5 -0.38 18.52 -14.49
N ILE A 6 0.22 17.56 -13.77
CA ILE A 6 -0.41 16.79 -12.70
C ILE A 6 0.35 16.99 -11.39
N VAL A 7 -0.37 17.30 -10.30
CA VAL A 7 0.16 17.28 -8.94
C VAL A 7 -0.30 16.00 -8.24
N LEU A 8 0.65 15.30 -7.62
CA LEU A 8 0.36 14.23 -6.67
C LEU A 8 0.66 14.72 -5.26
N LEU A 9 -0.34 14.68 -4.38
CA LEU A 9 -0.25 15.25 -3.04
C LEU A 9 -0.41 14.17 -1.98
N GLY A 10 0.65 13.94 -1.21
CA GLY A 10 0.67 13.05 -0.05
C GLY A 10 0.72 13.79 1.28
N THR A 11 0.31 13.15 2.37
CA THR A 11 0.39 13.76 3.71
C THR A 11 1.82 13.75 4.25
N GLN A 12 2.48 12.59 4.23
CA GLN A 12 3.80 12.43 4.85
C GLN A 12 4.78 11.68 3.96
N MET A 13 6.04 12.08 3.99
CA MET A 13 7.14 11.29 3.43
C MET A 13 7.53 10.22 4.45
N ALA A 14 7.23 8.98 4.14
CA ALA A 14 7.47 7.81 4.98
C ALA A 14 7.64 6.56 4.13
N VAL A 15 8.26 5.53 4.67
CA VAL A 15 8.29 4.21 4.03
C VAL A 15 6.93 3.53 4.22
N GLY A 16 6.22 3.26 3.12
CA GLY A 16 4.90 2.60 3.15
C GLY A 16 4.25 2.47 1.79
N GLY A 17 3.23 1.61 1.71
CA GLY A 17 2.56 1.27 0.44
C GLY A 17 1.91 2.48 -0.26
N ALA A 18 1.27 3.38 0.49
CA ALA A 18 0.64 4.56 -0.10
C ALA A 18 1.65 5.53 -0.73
N GLN A 19 2.81 5.71 -0.10
CA GLN A 19 3.88 6.56 -0.63
C GLN A 19 4.54 5.90 -1.84
N LYS A 20 4.78 4.58 -1.78
CA LYS A 20 5.29 3.82 -2.92
C LYS A 20 4.35 3.95 -4.12
N LEU A 21 3.05 3.74 -3.91
CA LEU A 21 2.03 3.88 -4.95
C LEU A 21 2.03 5.28 -5.57
N LEU A 22 2.10 6.35 -4.75
CA LEU A 22 2.17 7.73 -5.21
C LEU A 22 3.39 7.98 -6.09
N LEU A 23 4.57 7.52 -5.67
CA LEU A 23 5.83 7.72 -6.39
C LEU A 23 5.90 6.92 -7.68
N GLU A 24 5.42 5.66 -7.70
CA GLU A 24 5.31 4.84 -8.90
C GLU A 24 4.34 5.45 -9.91
N GLN A 25 3.19 5.96 -9.46
CA GLN A 25 2.23 6.64 -10.31
C GLN A 25 2.82 7.94 -10.88
N ALA A 26 3.55 8.73 -10.07
CA ALA A 26 4.25 9.92 -10.52
C ALA A 26 5.28 9.62 -11.60
N LEU A 27 6.07 8.55 -11.41
CA LEU A 27 7.06 8.09 -12.37
C LEU A 27 6.41 7.68 -13.69
N TRP A 28 5.31 6.92 -13.61
CA TRP A 28 4.57 6.50 -14.79
C TRP A 28 4.05 7.68 -15.59
N PHE A 29 3.38 8.65 -14.95
CA PHE A 29 2.89 9.85 -15.63
C PHE A 29 4.02 10.61 -16.32
N GLN A 30 5.17 10.75 -15.67
CA GLN A 30 6.32 11.41 -16.26
C GLN A 30 6.88 10.65 -17.47
N GLN A 31 6.99 9.32 -17.39
CA GLN A 31 7.44 8.48 -18.51
C GLN A 31 6.49 8.56 -19.72
N LYS A 32 5.19 8.80 -19.49
CA LYS A 32 4.21 9.05 -20.55
C LYS A 32 4.22 10.49 -21.07
N GLY A 33 5.17 11.33 -20.61
CA GLY A 33 5.38 12.69 -21.10
C GLY A 33 4.54 13.76 -20.40
N HIS A 34 3.86 13.45 -19.30
CA HIS A 34 3.15 14.44 -18.49
C HIS A 34 4.12 15.22 -17.60
N ARG A 35 3.81 16.49 -17.32
CA ARG A 35 4.52 17.26 -16.31
C ARG A 35 4.02 16.87 -14.93
N VAL A 36 4.90 16.43 -14.06
CA VAL A 36 4.56 15.91 -12.73
C VAL A 36 5.24 16.75 -11.65
N ALA A 37 4.48 17.08 -10.59
CA ALA A 37 4.99 17.59 -9.33
C ALA A 37 4.44 16.75 -8.18
N VAL A 38 5.33 16.37 -7.26
CA VAL A 38 4.98 15.60 -6.06
C VAL A 38 5.15 16.50 -4.85
N ILE A 39 4.11 16.58 -4.01
CA ILE A 39 4.13 17.46 -2.83
C ILE A 39 3.71 16.66 -1.61
N PHE A 40 4.44 16.85 -0.50
CA PHE A 40 4.08 16.29 0.81
C PHE A 40 3.94 17.39 1.84
N PHE A 41 3.00 17.22 2.78
CA PHE A 41 2.82 18.19 3.87
C PHE A 41 4.01 18.18 4.82
N TYR A 42 4.60 17.01 5.12
CA TYR A 42 5.80 16.94 5.96
C TYR A 42 6.64 15.69 5.68
N ASP A 43 7.90 15.76 6.10
CA ASP A 43 8.85 14.65 6.00
C ASP A 43 9.00 13.96 7.37
N ARG A 44 8.40 12.77 7.50
CA ARG A 44 8.42 11.99 8.74
C ARG A 44 9.76 11.29 8.96
N ASP A 45 10.31 10.70 7.91
CA ASP A 45 11.43 9.76 8.01
C ASP A 45 12.73 10.32 7.38
N ASN A 46 12.81 11.65 7.16
CA ASN A 46 13.93 12.37 6.55
C ASN A 46 14.29 11.86 5.14
N LEU A 47 13.27 11.59 4.33
CA LEU A 47 13.42 11.00 2.99
C LEU A 47 13.54 12.03 1.86
N HIS A 48 13.28 13.32 2.12
CA HIS A 48 13.21 14.35 1.09
C HIS A 48 14.47 14.43 0.23
N ALA A 49 15.67 14.47 0.87
CA ALA A 49 16.93 14.56 0.16
C ALA A 49 17.19 13.31 -0.72
N LYS A 50 16.93 12.11 -0.15
CA LYS A 50 17.09 10.83 -0.86
C LYS A 50 16.14 10.77 -2.06
N TRP A 51 14.86 11.09 -1.89
CA TRP A 51 13.88 11.00 -2.97
C TRP A 51 14.11 12.01 -4.08
N LYS A 52 14.57 13.23 -3.77
CA LYS A 52 14.97 14.22 -4.78
C LYS A 52 16.12 13.75 -5.66
N GLN A 53 17.00 12.89 -5.15
CA GLN A 53 18.09 12.30 -5.94
C GLN A 53 17.64 11.07 -6.72
N THR A 54 16.66 10.32 -6.18
CA THR A 54 16.21 9.05 -6.77
C THR A 54 15.22 9.27 -7.90
N TYR A 55 14.31 10.25 -7.78
CA TYR A 55 13.21 10.43 -8.72
C TYR A 55 13.44 11.60 -9.66
N PRO A 56 13.07 11.48 -10.96
CA PRO A 56 13.36 12.47 -11.99
C PRO A 56 12.33 13.63 -12.05
N PHE A 57 11.48 13.79 -11.05
CA PHE A 57 10.46 14.85 -10.97
C PHE A 57 10.64 15.71 -9.72
N ASP A 58 9.98 16.89 -9.72
CA ASP A 58 10.04 17.80 -8.57
C ASP A 58 9.30 17.22 -7.36
N ILE A 59 10.01 17.11 -6.24
CA ILE A 59 9.45 16.66 -4.95
C ILE A 59 9.60 17.80 -3.94
N GLN A 60 8.47 18.23 -3.38
CA GLN A 60 8.41 19.32 -2.44
C GLN A 60 7.91 18.87 -1.06
N ASN A 61 8.60 19.35 -0.02
CA ASN A 61 8.18 19.25 1.37
C ASN A 61 7.66 20.62 1.84
N LEU A 62 6.42 20.67 2.31
CA LEU A 62 5.82 21.91 2.81
C LEU A 62 6.21 22.24 4.24
N ALA A 63 6.80 21.29 4.98
CA ALA A 63 7.21 21.40 6.38
C ALA A 63 6.04 21.81 7.33
N ALA A 64 4.84 21.26 7.09
CA ALA A 64 3.60 21.63 7.79
C ALA A 64 3.59 21.28 9.29
N PHE A 65 4.39 20.28 9.69
CA PHE A 65 4.44 19.78 11.07
C PHE A 65 5.89 19.70 11.56
N ASP A 66 6.06 19.94 12.87
CA ASP A 66 7.30 19.73 13.58
C ASP A 66 7.14 18.56 14.57
N LYS A 67 7.95 17.52 14.43
CA LYS A 67 7.94 16.36 15.33
C LYS A 67 8.12 16.73 16.82
N LYS A 68 8.83 17.85 17.09
CA LYS A 68 9.19 18.28 18.44
C LYS A 68 8.17 19.21 19.10
N ALA A 69 7.25 19.82 18.34
CA ALA A 69 6.46 20.97 18.81
C ALA A 69 5.07 20.63 19.38
N GLY A 70 4.54 19.42 19.17
CA GLY A 70 3.16 19.06 19.59
C GLY A 70 2.06 19.79 18.78
N GLY A 71 0.81 19.30 18.84
CA GLY A 71 -0.28 19.67 17.92
C GLY A 71 -0.60 21.17 17.81
N LEU A 72 -0.85 21.87 18.91
CA LEU A 72 -1.22 23.30 18.90
C LEU A 72 -0.08 24.24 18.46
N ARG A 73 1.18 23.90 18.76
CA ARG A 73 2.35 24.68 18.35
C ARG A 73 2.68 24.54 16.87
N SER A 74 2.11 23.57 16.20
CA SER A 74 2.27 23.34 14.74
C SER A 74 1.27 24.15 13.89
N LEU A 75 0.26 24.79 14.47
CA LEU A 75 -0.78 25.51 13.74
C LEU A 75 -0.25 26.63 12.82
N PRO A 76 0.68 27.50 13.24
CA PRO A 76 1.26 28.52 12.35
C PRO A 76 2.03 27.90 11.17
N LYS A 77 2.75 26.79 11.41
CA LYS A 77 3.46 26.05 10.34
C LYS A 77 2.49 25.45 9.35
N LEU A 78 1.38 24.86 9.82
CA LEU A 78 0.33 24.33 8.96
C LEU A 78 -0.29 25.44 8.10
N LEU A 79 -0.64 26.59 8.68
CA LEU A 79 -1.19 27.72 7.92
C LEU A 79 -0.19 28.21 6.86
N GLY A 80 1.09 28.34 7.22
CA GLY A 80 2.14 28.68 6.26
C GLY A 80 2.29 27.67 5.13
N ALA A 81 2.19 26.37 5.44
CA ALA A 81 2.23 25.29 4.46
C ALA A 81 1.01 25.31 3.53
N LEU A 82 -0.19 25.57 4.05
CA LEU A 82 -1.41 25.71 3.24
C LEU A 82 -1.34 26.91 2.29
N LEU A 83 -0.81 28.05 2.74
CA LEU A 83 -0.60 29.23 1.90
C LEU A 83 0.47 28.93 0.80
N LYS A 84 1.56 28.22 1.16
CA LYS A 84 2.58 27.78 0.21
C LYS A 84 1.99 26.84 -0.82
N LEU A 85 1.20 25.84 -0.40
CA LEU A 85 0.51 24.92 -1.28
C LEU A 85 -0.40 25.68 -2.24
N TRP A 86 -1.26 26.57 -1.72
CA TRP A 86 -2.17 27.36 -2.56
C TRP A 86 -1.41 28.16 -3.62
N ARG A 87 -0.29 28.84 -3.24
CA ARG A 87 0.55 29.58 -4.21
C ARG A 87 1.13 28.67 -5.28
N ILE A 88 1.65 27.49 -4.91
CA ILE A 88 2.18 26.51 -5.87
C ILE A 88 1.08 26.08 -6.85
N LEU A 89 -0.11 25.74 -6.33
CA LEU A 89 -1.23 25.30 -7.15
C LEU A 89 -1.73 26.42 -8.08
N LYS A 90 -1.81 27.67 -7.59
CA LYS A 90 -2.28 28.81 -8.35
C LYS A 90 -1.32 29.23 -9.47
N CYS A 91 0.00 29.23 -9.16
CA CYS A 91 1.01 29.65 -10.13
C CYS A 91 1.43 28.54 -11.09
N GLY A 92 1.27 27.28 -10.69
CA GLY A 92 1.81 26.13 -11.41
C GLY A 92 1.04 25.73 -12.67
N LYS A 93 -0.17 26.31 -12.93
CA LYS A 93 -1.02 26.00 -14.10
C LYS A 93 -1.21 24.50 -14.28
N PHE A 94 -1.66 23.82 -13.23
CA PHE A 94 -1.91 22.38 -13.24
C PHE A 94 -3.30 22.06 -13.80
N ASP A 95 -3.39 20.96 -14.56
CA ASP A 95 -4.63 20.41 -15.08
C ASP A 95 -5.34 19.54 -14.04
N ALA A 96 -4.56 18.83 -13.19
CA ALA A 96 -5.11 17.88 -12.22
C ALA A 96 -4.34 17.86 -10.90
N VAL A 97 -5.06 17.54 -9.81
CA VAL A 97 -4.49 17.17 -8.51
C VAL A 97 -5.05 15.80 -8.11
N ILE A 98 -4.15 14.87 -7.76
CA ILE A 98 -4.47 13.58 -7.16
C ILE A 98 -3.95 13.58 -5.72
N THR A 99 -4.78 13.20 -4.76
CA THR A 99 -4.40 13.13 -3.34
C THR A 99 -4.45 11.70 -2.83
N PHE A 100 -3.54 11.31 -1.91
CA PHE A 100 -3.31 9.90 -1.55
C PHE A 100 -3.67 9.52 -0.11
N THR A 101 -4.32 10.39 0.62
CA THR A 101 -4.76 10.10 1.99
C THR A 101 -5.92 11.01 2.37
N HIS A 102 -6.67 10.65 3.38
CA HIS A 102 -7.78 11.45 3.87
C HIS A 102 -7.35 12.89 4.22
N ASP A 103 -6.23 13.07 4.93
CA ASP A 103 -5.77 14.42 5.30
C ASP A 103 -5.40 15.25 4.08
N SER A 104 -4.75 14.65 3.07
CA SER A 104 -4.45 15.35 1.81
C SER A 104 -5.71 15.65 1.01
N ASN A 105 -6.76 14.81 1.07
CA ASN A 105 -8.06 15.08 0.47
C ASN A 105 -8.69 16.34 1.09
N VAL A 106 -8.77 16.38 2.43
CA VAL A 106 -9.46 17.45 3.16
C VAL A 106 -8.70 18.79 3.13
N LEU A 107 -7.37 18.76 3.16
CA LEU A 107 -6.55 19.97 3.17
C LEU A 107 -6.19 20.45 1.75
N GLY A 108 -5.91 19.53 0.84
CA GLY A 108 -5.37 19.84 -0.49
C GLY A 108 -6.42 20.18 -1.54
N LEU A 109 -7.51 19.38 -1.63
CA LEU A 109 -8.47 19.55 -2.73
C LEU A 109 -9.34 20.80 -2.62
N PRO A 110 -9.70 21.32 -1.43
CA PRO A 110 -10.30 22.65 -1.33
C PRO A 110 -9.38 23.77 -1.88
N LEU A 111 -8.08 23.70 -1.58
CA LEU A 111 -7.11 24.67 -2.12
C LEU A 111 -6.92 24.53 -3.63
N ALA A 112 -6.96 23.29 -4.15
CA ALA A 112 -6.94 23.05 -5.60
C ALA A 112 -8.16 23.64 -6.30
N LYS A 113 -9.36 23.53 -5.69
CA LYS A 113 -10.58 24.20 -6.21
C LYS A 113 -10.44 25.73 -6.20
N LEU A 114 -9.96 26.30 -5.10
CA LEU A 114 -9.71 27.75 -4.99
C LEU A 114 -8.62 28.23 -5.97
N ALA A 115 -7.66 27.39 -6.29
CA ALA A 115 -6.64 27.69 -7.32
C ALA A 115 -7.18 27.58 -8.76
N GLY A 116 -8.40 27.06 -8.96
CA GLY A 116 -9.04 26.90 -10.25
C GLY A 116 -8.61 25.65 -11.01
N ILE A 117 -8.09 24.62 -10.33
CA ILE A 117 -7.68 23.36 -10.96
C ILE A 117 -8.93 22.55 -11.32
N PRO A 118 -9.13 22.19 -12.60
CA PRO A 118 -10.36 21.56 -13.04
C PRO A 118 -10.53 20.13 -12.57
N ALA A 119 -9.50 19.26 -12.69
CA ALA A 119 -9.60 17.86 -12.24
C ALA A 119 -9.05 17.69 -10.82
N ARG A 120 -9.92 17.22 -9.89
CA ARG A 120 -9.61 17.09 -8.46
C ARG A 120 -10.02 15.71 -7.98
N VAL A 121 -9.02 14.82 -7.90
CA VAL A 121 -9.20 13.39 -7.60
C VAL A 121 -8.70 13.12 -6.19
N GLY A 122 -9.60 12.68 -5.31
CA GLY A 122 -9.26 12.18 -3.98
C GLY A 122 -9.09 10.67 -4.01
N THR A 123 -8.20 10.09 -3.18
CA THR A 123 -8.13 8.64 -3.00
C THR A 123 -8.59 8.21 -1.62
N HIS A 124 -9.20 7.03 -1.56
CA HIS A 124 -9.66 6.36 -0.35
C HIS A 124 -9.02 4.95 -0.32
N LEU A 125 -7.93 4.83 0.44
CA LEU A 125 -7.05 3.64 0.41
C LEU A 125 -7.43 2.55 1.42
N GLY A 126 -8.57 2.66 2.09
CA GLY A 126 -9.07 1.70 3.08
C GLY A 126 -9.70 2.39 4.30
N GLU A 127 -10.30 1.61 5.20
CA GLU A 127 -10.87 2.13 6.45
C GLU A 127 -9.80 2.79 7.32
N ILE A 128 -10.04 4.03 7.70
CA ILE A 128 -9.28 4.70 8.75
C ILE A 128 -10.06 4.51 10.06
N ARG A 129 -9.83 3.37 10.73
CA ARG A 129 -10.44 3.10 12.04
C ARG A 129 -9.95 4.13 13.06
N GLY A 130 -10.86 4.65 13.86
CA GLY A 130 -10.55 5.61 14.93
C GLY A 130 -10.58 7.08 14.53
N MET A 131 -11.01 7.41 13.31
CA MET A 131 -11.30 8.80 12.97
C MET A 131 -12.58 9.29 13.67
N SER A 132 -12.61 10.58 13.99
CA SER A 132 -13.79 11.18 14.59
C SER A 132 -14.89 11.36 13.55
N LYS A 133 -16.15 11.07 13.90
CA LYS A 133 -17.33 11.20 13.02
C LYS A 133 -17.42 12.52 12.27
N TRP A 134 -16.93 13.62 12.86
CA TRP A 134 -16.95 14.94 12.20
C TRP A 134 -15.96 15.02 11.02
N ARG A 135 -14.81 14.34 11.09
CA ARG A 135 -13.83 14.29 9.99
C ARG A 135 -14.38 13.52 8.81
N ASP A 136 -15.05 12.39 9.06
CA ASP A 136 -15.72 11.58 8.04
C ASP A 136 -16.87 12.37 7.41
N GLY A 137 -17.68 13.04 8.23
CA GLY A 137 -18.75 13.93 7.76
C GLY A 137 -18.23 15.07 6.87
N LEU A 138 -17.13 15.73 7.27
CA LEU A 138 -16.49 16.76 6.46
C LEU A 138 -15.97 16.21 5.12
N HIS A 139 -15.32 15.06 5.14
CA HIS A 139 -14.82 14.42 3.89
C HIS A 139 -15.98 14.07 2.95
N THR A 140 -17.02 13.41 3.47
CA THR A 140 -18.25 13.09 2.71
C THR A 140 -18.90 14.35 2.14
N PHE A 141 -18.99 15.43 2.90
CA PHE A 141 -19.49 16.73 2.43
C PHE A 141 -18.63 17.27 1.28
N LEU A 142 -17.30 17.25 1.39
CA LEU A 142 -16.40 17.73 0.34
C LEU A 142 -16.52 16.92 -0.96
N VAL A 143 -16.75 15.62 -0.86
CA VAL A 143 -17.02 14.76 -2.03
C VAL A 143 -18.37 15.10 -2.63
N ASN A 144 -19.44 15.13 -1.84
CA ASN A 144 -20.79 15.32 -2.32
C ASN A 144 -21.04 16.73 -2.88
N SER A 145 -20.32 17.75 -2.38
CA SER A 145 -20.37 19.14 -2.89
C SER A 145 -19.52 19.38 -4.15
N GLY A 146 -18.80 18.35 -4.64
CA GLY A 146 -17.92 18.46 -5.80
C GLY A 146 -16.64 19.29 -5.57
N VAL A 147 -16.25 19.54 -4.31
CA VAL A 147 -14.91 20.03 -4.00
C VAL A 147 -13.89 18.95 -4.35
N ILE A 148 -14.14 17.73 -3.91
CA ILE A 148 -13.54 16.51 -4.44
C ILE A 148 -14.42 16.07 -5.59
N GLN A 149 -13.93 16.19 -6.81
CA GLN A 149 -14.75 15.95 -8.00
C GLN A 149 -15.05 14.47 -8.17
N THR A 150 -14.02 13.64 -8.00
CA THR A 150 -14.13 12.18 -8.02
C THR A 150 -13.31 11.60 -6.85
N LEU A 151 -13.93 10.71 -6.11
CA LEU A 151 -13.24 9.89 -5.11
C LEU A 151 -12.88 8.55 -5.75
N VAL A 152 -11.65 8.11 -5.62
CA VAL A 152 -11.17 6.80 -6.07
C VAL A 152 -10.99 5.89 -4.87
N ALA A 153 -11.71 4.80 -4.83
CA ALA A 153 -11.55 3.74 -3.83
C ALA A 153 -10.59 2.66 -4.34
N SER A 154 -9.72 2.17 -3.47
CA SER A 154 -8.71 1.16 -3.82
C SER A 154 -9.25 -0.26 -3.97
N SER A 155 -10.53 -0.51 -3.60
CA SER A 155 -11.23 -1.77 -3.75
C SER A 155 -12.74 -1.54 -3.88
N ALA A 156 -13.48 -2.53 -4.39
CA ALA A 156 -14.94 -2.45 -4.48
C ALA A 156 -15.56 -2.36 -3.07
N ARG A 157 -15.02 -3.05 -2.10
CA ARG A 157 -15.48 -2.98 -0.71
C ARG A 157 -15.23 -1.62 -0.09
N THR A 158 -14.04 -1.02 -0.30
CA THR A 158 -13.77 0.35 0.13
C THR A 158 -14.76 1.35 -0.47
N LYS A 159 -15.15 1.17 -1.74
CA LYS A 159 -16.19 1.94 -2.39
C LYS A 159 -17.54 1.77 -1.68
N ASN A 160 -17.97 0.54 -1.43
CA ASN A 160 -19.25 0.25 -0.78
C ASN A 160 -19.31 0.84 0.63
N ASN A 161 -18.26 0.68 1.43
CA ASN A 161 -18.16 1.26 2.77
C ASN A 161 -18.27 2.80 2.73
N ALA A 162 -17.66 3.46 1.74
CA ALA A 162 -17.77 4.90 1.57
C ALA A 162 -19.21 5.33 1.18
N ILE A 163 -19.91 4.54 0.35
CA ILE A 163 -21.31 4.78 -0.02
C ILE A 163 -22.22 4.61 1.21
N GLU A 164 -22.03 3.56 2.00
CA GLU A 164 -22.74 3.35 3.27
C GLU A 164 -22.50 4.48 4.28
N ALA A 165 -21.29 5.08 4.26
CA ALA A 165 -20.94 6.27 5.03
C ALA A 165 -21.51 7.59 4.45
N GLY A 166 -22.32 7.53 3.36
CA GLY A 166 -23.05 8.66 2.81
C GLY A 166 -22.39 9.34 1.60
N VAL A 167 -21.33 8.78 1.03
CA VAL A 167 -20.78 9.24 -0.26
C VAL A 167 -21.73 8.86 -1.39
N ARG A 168 -22.09 9.81 -2.26
CA ARG A 168 -22.95 9.54 -3.41
C ARG A 168 -22.28 8.61 -4.41
N PRO A 169 -22.98 7.56 -4.91
CA PRO A 169 -22.40 6.53 -5.78
C PRO A 169 -21.76 7.09 -7.08
N GLU A 170 -22.32 8.16 -7.64
CA GLU A 170 -21.80 8.82 -8.85
C GLU A 170 -20.52 9.62 -8.61
N LYS A 171 -20.15 9.87 -7.34
CA LYS A 171 -18.94 10.60 -6.95
C LYS A 171 -17.75 9.68 -6.63
N ILE A 172 -17.95 8.38 -6.64
CA ILE A 172 -16.91 7.43 -6.27
C ILE A 172 -16.77 6.32 -7.33
N THR A 173 -15.55 6.05 -7.73
CA THR A 173 -15.20 4.94 -8.62
C THR A 173 -14.16 4.03 -7.96
N THR A 174 -14.05 2.78 -8.44
CA THR A 174 -13.00 1.86 -7.99
C THR A 174 -11.85 1.87 -8.99
N ILE A 175 -10.65 2.15 -8.51
CA ILE A 175 -9.40 1.89 -9.22
C ILE A 175 -8.50 1.14 -8.23
N TYR A 176 -8.24 -0.12 -8.52
CA TYR A 176 -7.44 -0.97 -7.65
C TYR A 176 -6.01 -0.45 -7.54
N ASN A 177 -5.44 -0.58 -6.34
CA ASN A 177 -4.00 -0.41 -6.19
C ASN A 177 -3.27 -1.40 -7.11
N ALA A 178 -2.10 -1.00 -7.57
CA ALA A 178 -1.32 -1.78 -8.52
C ALA A 178 0.16 -1.68 -8.21
N ILE A 179 0.94 -2.53 -8.82
CA ILE A 179 2.40 -2.52 -8.71
C ILE A 179 3.04 -2.45 -10.09
N MET A 180 4.25 -1.90 -10.13
CA MET A 180 5.09 -2.01 -11.31
C MET A 180 5.51 -3.48 -11.46
N PRO A 181 5.24 -4.11 -12.62
CA PRO A 181 5.69 -5.48 -12.86
C PRO A 181 7.21 -5.61 -12.73
N PHE A 182 7.64 -6.67 -12.06
CA PHE A 182 9.05 -7.02 -11.92
C PHE A 182 9.28 -8.52 -12.19
N ASP A 183 10.52 -8.87 -12.48
CA ASP A 183 10.93 -10.25 -12.65
C ASP A 183 11.99 -10.62 -11.59
N VAL A 184 11.87 -11.82 -11.05
CA VAL A 184 12.79 -12.36 -10.05
C VAL A 184 13.70 -13.46 -10.61
N SER A 185 13.56 -13.82 -11.88
CA SER A 185 14.29 -14.93 -12.50
C SER A 185 15.81 -14.72 -12.58
N HIS A 186 16.25 -13.46 -12.57
CA HIS A 186 17.66 -13.08 -12.59
C HIS A 186 18.32 -13.07 -11.20
N ILE A 187 17.52 -13.25 -10.13
CA ILE A 187 18.01 -13.21 -8.75
C ILE A 187 18.49 -14.60 -8.36
N ASP A 188 19.73 -14.69 -7.87
CA ASP A 188 20.25 -15.93 -7.30
C ASP A 188 19.58 -16.20 -5.93
N ARG A 189 18.57 -17.06 -5.99
CA ARG A 189 17.76 -17.48 -4.84
C ARG A 189 18.64 -18.04 -3.71
N GLU A 190 19.65 -18.83 -4.02
CA GLU A 190 20.46 -19.52 -3.01
C GLU A 190 21.36 -18.55 -2.25
N ILE A 191 21.88 -17.51 -2.89
CA ILE A 191 22.66 -16.46 -2.23
C ILE A 191 21.78 -15.74 -1.19
N VAL A 192 20.54 -15.38 -1.54
CA VAL A 192 19.63 -14.70 -0.62
C VAL A 192 19.21 -15.63 0.52
N ARG A 193 18.94 -16.92 0.24
CA ARG A 193 18.63 -17.93 1.26
C ARG A 193 19.76 -18.10 2.26
N GLN A 194 21.02 -18.15 1.81
CA GLN A 194 22.21 -18.19 2.66
C GLN A 194 22.34 -16.94 3.53
N LYS A 195 22.10 -15.75 2.99
CA LYS A 195 22.09 -14.47 3.72
C LYS A 195 21.07 -14.49 4.87
N ILE A 196 19.92 -15.11 4.67
CA ILE A 196 18.85 -15.27 5.67
C ILE A 196 19.21 -16.40 6.68
N GLY A 197 20.12 -17.28 6.34
CA GLY A 197 20.49 -18.46 7.15
C GLY A 197 19.48 -19.60 7.03
N LEU A 198 18.94 -19.82 5.82
CA LEU A 198 18.06 -20.95 5.50
C LEU A 198 18.87 -22.18 5.08
N LYS A 199 18.38 -23.35 5.45
CA LYS A 199 18.91 -24.63 5.00
C LYS A 199 18.31 -25.01 3.63
N LYS A 200 18.97 -25.92 2.91
CA LYS A 200 18.55 -26.35 1.56
C LYS A 200 17.11 -26.85 1.51
N ASP A 201 16.70 -27.63 2.52
CA ASP A 201 15.38 -28.28 2.55
C ASP A 201 14.32 -27.43 3.29
N ASP A 202 14.69 -26.26 3.81
CA ASP A 202 13.72 -25.36 4.44
C ASP A 202 12.71 -24.85 3.43
N VAL A 203 11.45 -24.80 3.82
CA VAL A 203 10.37 -24.10 3.08
C VAL A 203 10.13 -22.77 3.76
N PHE A 204 10.33 -21.69 3.04
CA PHE A 204 10.37 -20.34 3.60
C PHE A 204 9.07 -19.57 3.36
N PHE A 205 8.40 -19.24 4.46
CA PHE A 205 7.16 -18.47 4.51
C PHE A 205 7.51 -17.02 4.85
N VAL A 206 7.20 -16.07 3.99
CA VAL A 206 7.55 -14.66 4.20
C VAL A 206 6.30 -13.81 4.41
N ALA A 207 6.35 -12.95 5.43
CA ALA A 207 5.42 -11.85 5.64
C ALA A 207 6.14 -10.52 5.49
N VAL A 208 5.58 -9.58 4.72
CA VAL A 208 6.15 -8.25 4.48
C VAL A 208 5.17 -7.18 4.92
N GLY A 209 5.60 -6.34 5.86
CA GLY A 209 4.74 -5.25 6.35
C GLY A 209 5.29 -4.59 7.60
N ARG A 210 4.73 -3.43 7.96
CA ARG A 210 5.07 -2.73 9.21
C ARG A 210 4.76 -3.63 10.41
N LEU A 211 5.58 -3.57 11.46
CA LEU A 211 5.34 -4.31 12.69
C LEU A 211 4.37 -3.51 13.58
N VAL A 212 3.09 -3.55 13.20
CA VAL A 212 1.98 -2.84 13.85
C VAL A 212 0.79 -3.78 14.01
N TYR A 213 -0.14 -3.42 14.91
CA TYR A 213 -1.27 -4.26 15.31
C TYR A 213 -2.12 -4.74 14.12
N GLU A 214 -2.32 -3.87 13.12
CA GLU A 214 -3.12 -4.18 11.93
C GLU A 214 -2.58 -5.38 11.13
N LYS A 215 -1.28 -5.61 11.17
CA LYS A 215 -0.61 -6.64 10.35
C LYS A 215 -0.65 -8.04 10.96
N GLY A 216 -1.01 -8.18 12.24
CA GLY A 216 -1.28 -9.48 12.88
C GLY A 216 -0.11 -10.47 12.85
N HIS A 217 1.13 -9.99 12.80
CA HIS A 217 2.32 -10.86 12.70
C HIS A 217 2.45 -11.86 13.85
N GLU A 218 1.87 -11.53 15.01
CA GLU A 218 1.81 -12.42 16.17
C GLU A 218 1.07 -13.73 15.88
N PHE A 219 0.08 -13.72 15.00
CA PHE A 219 -0.64 -14.95 14.60
C PHE A 219 0.21 -15.86 13.75
N LEU A 220 1.11 -15.30 12.93
CA LEU A 220 2.10 -16.10 12.20
C LEU A 220 3.07 -16.77 13.18
N VAL A 221 3.55 -16.04 14.20
CA VAL A 221 4.43 -16.60 15.22
C VAL A 221 3.73 -17.74 15.98
N GLU A 222 2.47 -17.57 16.38
CA GLU A 222 1.68 -18.62 17.02
C GLU A 222 1.44 -19.82 16.10
N ALA A 223 1.09 -19.60 14.85
CA ALA A 223 0.91 -20.67 13.87
C ALA A 223 2.20 -21.49 13.68
N MET A 224 3.34 -20.82 13.63
CA MET A 224 4.65 -21.50 13.52
C MET A 224 4.95 -22.38 14.73
N SER A 225 4.46 -22.05 15.92
CA SER A 225 4.61 -22.91 17.11
C SER A 225 3.85 -24.25 16.98
N ILE A 226 2.79 -24.28 16.19
CA ILE A 226 2.03 -25.50 15.87
C ILE A 226 2.71 -26.25 14.73
N VAL A 227 3.07 -25.56 13.66
CA VAL A 227 3.66 -26.13 12.45
C VAL A 227 4.98 -26.86 12.75
N THR A 228 5.88 -26.23 13.51
CA THR A 228 7.23 -26.76 13.78
C THR A 228 7.24 -28.04 14.60
N LYS A 229 6.17 -28.33 15.35
CA LYS A 229 5.96 -29.62 16.04
C LYS A 229 5.64 -30.75 15.06
N SER A 230 5.06 -30.44 13.91
CA SER A 230 4.65 -31.43 12.89
C SER A 230 5.68 -31.57 11.79
N ASP A 231 6.37 -30.50 11.41
CA ASP A 231 7.35 -30.50 10.31
C ASP A 231 8.41 -29.40 10.56
N SER A 232 9.64 -29.82 10.78
CA SER A 232 10.74 -28.93 11.10
C SER A 232 11.33 -28.18 9.90
N ARG A 233 10.88 -28.45 8.68
CA ARG A 233 11.33 -27.75 7.48
C ARG A 233 10.73 -26.35 7.33
N ALA A 234 9.65 -26.05 8.03
CA ALA A 234 9.04 -24.73 7.96
C ALA A 234 9.91 -23.68 8.67
N VAL A 235 10.17 -22.58 7.96
CA VAL A 235 10.82 -21.38 8.49
C VAL A 235 10.00 -20.17 8.05
N ALA A 236 9.72 -19.25 8.97
CA ALA A 236 9.05 -18.00 8.67
C ALA A 236 9.99 -16.81 8.78
N GLY A 237 9.84 -15.83 7.88
CA GLY A 237 10.51 -14.53 7.94
C GLY A 237 9.49 -13.40 8.00
N ILE A 238 9.66 -12.47 8.92
CA ILE A 238 8.84 -11.28 9.04
C ILE A 238 9.72 -10.07 8.69
N CYS A 239 9.44 -9.46 7.53
CA CYS A 239 10.17 -8.32 7.00
C CYS A 239 9.43 -7.03 7.27
N GLY A 240 10.08 -6.10 7.95
CA GLY A 240 9.56 -4.78 8.25
C GLY A 240 10.07 -4.23 9.57
N ALA A 241 9.65 -3.02 9.89
CA ALA A 241 9.94 -2.35 11.16
C ALA A 241 8.66 -1.78 11.77
N GLY A 242 8.66 -1.58 13.06
CA GLY A 242 7.51 -0.99 13.78
C GLY A 242 7.57 -1.18 15.29
N PRO A 243 6.62 -0.59 16.02
CA PRO A 243 6.61 -0.59 17.48
C PRO A 243 6.42 -1.97 18.13
N LEU A 244 5.92 -2.97 17.36
CA LEU A 244 5.72 -4.33 17.90
C LEU A 244 6.95 -5.23 17.80
N HIS A 245 8.13 -4.71 17.36
CA HIS A 245 9.35 -5.51 17.21
C HIS A 245 9.69 -6.29 18.48
N ASP A 246 9.81 -5.61 19.62
CA ASP A 246 10.23 -6.23 20.87
C ASP A 246 9.18 -7.20 21.41
N GLN A 247 7.90 -6.91 21.21
CA GLN A 247 6.81 -7.82 21.56
C GLN A 247 6.86 -9.12 20.75
N LEU A 248 7.09 -9.02 19.43
CA LEU A 248 7.23 -10.19 18.56
C LEU A 248 8.48 -11.00 18.91
N GLN A 249 9.59 -10.33 19.21
CA GLN A 249 10.82 -10.97 19.64
C GLN A 249 10.61 -11.76 20.95
N ALA A 250 9.97 -11.16 21.95
CA ALA A 250 9.65 -11.82 23.21
C ALA A 250 8.70 -13.03 23.02
N GLN A 251 7.74 -12.93 22.05
CA GLN A 251 6.84 -14.04 21.72
C GLN A 251 7.61 -15.21 21.07
N ILE A 252 8.53 -14.91 20.15
CA ILE A 252 9.40 -15.91 19.51
C ILE A 252 10.25 -16.66 20.55
N GLU A 253 10.84 -15.92 21.49
CA GLU A 253 11.64 -16.49 22.58
C GLU A 253 10.80 -17.38 23.51
N LYS A 254 9.65 -16.87 23.96
CA LYS A 254 8.71 -17.60 24.83
C LYS A 254 8.25 -18.93 24.21
N LEU A 255 8.10 -18.97 22.89
CA LEU A 255 7.67 -20.16 22.14
C LEU A 255 8.84 -21.04 21.67
N ASN A 256 10.10 -20.67 21.98
CA ASN A 256 11.33 -21.34 21.54
C ASN A 256 11.42 -21.47 20.00
N LEU A 257 11.12 -20.37 19.27
CA LEU A 257 11.06 -20.35 17.81
C LEU A 257 12.21 -19.57 17.16
N HIS A 258 13.30 -19.23 17.87
CA HIS A 258 14.41 -18.41 17.38
C HIS A 258 15.07 -18.95 16.09
N ASP A 259 15.08 -20.28 15.88
CA ASP A 259 15.59 -20.89 14.65
C ASP A 259 14.53 -21.03 13.55
N LYS A 260 13.25 -20.77 13.86
CA LYS A 260 12.10 -21.03 12.99
C LYS A 260 11.32 -19.78 12.57
N VAL A 261 11.43 -18.71 13.32
CA VAL A 261 10.83 -17.41 13.00
C VAL A 261 11.91 -16.33 13.10
N LYS A 262 12.13 -15.62 12.01
CA LYS A 262 13.17 -14.59 11.89
C LYS A 262 12.54 -13.21 11.70
N LEU A 263 12.86 -12.24 12.55
CA LEU A 263 12.58 -10.84 12.31
C LEU A 263 13.71 -10.28 11.43
N LEU A 264 13.39 -10.02 10.16
CA LEU A 264 14.39 -9.68 9.13
C LEU A 264 14.72 -8.17 9.10
N GLY A 265 13.98 -7.35 9.89
CA GLY A 265 14.11 -5.91 9.81
C GLY A 265 13.63 -5.35 8.47
N GLN A 266 14.06 -4.16 8.12
CA GLN A 266 13.80 -3.57 6.81
C GLN A 266 14.73 -4.22 5.76
N TRP A 267 14.17 -4.55 4.61
CA TRP A 267 14.88 -5.10 3.47
C TRP A 267 14.80 -4.10 2.31
N ASP A 268 15.93 -3.73 1.74
CA ASP A 268 15.98 -2.67 0.72
C ASP A 268 15.33 -3.12 -0.60
N GLU A 269 15.64 -4.35 -1.04
CA GLU A 269 15.15 -4.92 -2.28
C GLU A 269 14.15 -6.06 -2.00
N ILE A 270 12.86 -5.71 -1.84
CA ILE A 270 11.81 -6.71 -1.59
C ILE A 270 11.75 -7.81 -2.65
N PRO A 271 11.96 -7.57 -3.96
CA PRO A 271 12.02 -8.64 -4.96
C PRO A 271 13.06 -9.72 -4.64
N GLU A 272 14.22 -9.39 -4.07
CA GLU A 272 15.22 -10.39 -3.67
C GLU A 272 14.70 -11.32 -2.57
N LEU A 273 14.07 -10.74 -1.54
CA LEU A 273 13.47 -11.49 -0.44
C LEU A 273 12.36 -12.42 -0.94
N LEU A 274 11.51 -11.92 -1.84
CA LEU A 274 10.44 -12.71 -2.44
C LEU A 274 10.98 -13.83 -3.33
N ALA A 275 12.07 -13.62 -4.07
CA ALA A 275 12.75 -14.66 -4.86
C ALA A 275 13.25 -15.82 -3.99
N ALA A 276 13.73 -15.53 -2.78
CA ALA A 276 14.19 -16.54 -1.82
C ALA A 276 13.06 -17.33 -1.15
N SER A 277 11.81 -16.87 -1.28
CA SER A 277 10.63 -17.36 -0.56
C SER A 277 9.91 -18.49 -1.33
N ASP A 278 9.11 -19.27 -0.62
CA ASP A 278 8.26 -20.34 -1.17
C ASP A 278 6.78 -20.01 -1.08
N VAL A 279 6.38 -19.24 -0.06
CA VAL A 279 4.97 -18.86 0.20
C VAL A 279 4.94 -17.46 0.79
N PHE A 280 4.02 -16.64 0.32
CA PHE A 280 3.73 -15.33 0.91
C PHE A 280 2.62 -15.45 1.95
N VAL A 281 2.80 -14.85 3.14
CA VAL A 281 1.81 -14.90 4.23
C VAL A 281 1.36 -13.50 4.61
N LEU A 282 0.05 -13.28 4.69
CA LEU A 282 -0.56 -12.01 5.09
C LEU A 282 -1.58 -12.26 6.22
N PRO A 283 -1.16 -12.25 7.51
CA PRO A 283 -2.04 -12.55 8.64
C PRO A 283 -2.78 -11.32 9.18
N SER A 284 -3.03 -10.32 8.35
CA SER A 284 -3.54 -9.00 8.73
C SER A 284 -4.95 -9.05 9.33
N ARG A 285 -5.23 -8.16 10.29
CA ARG A 285 -6.56 -7.94 10.86
C ARG A 285 -7.47 -7.13 9.95
N TRP A 286 -6.91 -6.20 9.20
CA TRP A 286 -7.60 -5.45 8.14
C TRP A 286 -6.61 -4.90 7.14
N GLU A 287 -7.08 -4.72 5.91
CA GLU A 287 -6.36 -4.12 4.79
C GLU A 287 -7.32 -3.32 3.91
N GLY A 288 -6.77 -2.41 3.11
CA GLY A 288 -7.50 -1.90 1.94
C GLY A 288 -7.27 -2.83 0.74
N LEU A 289 -6.25 -2.54 -0.05
CA LEU A 289 -5.65 -3.47 -1.01
C LEU A 289 -4.13 -3.48 -0.76
N PRO A 290 -3.58 -4.53 -0.11
CA PRO A 290 -2.19 -4.49 0.35
C PRO A 290 -1.20 -4.66 -0.80
N MET A 291 -0.29 -3.68 -0.95
CA MET A 291 0.77 -3.71 -1.97
C MET A 291 1.67 -4.94 -1.82
N ALA A 292 2.02 -5.32 -0.59
CA ALA A 292 2.87 -6.47 -0.32
C ALA A 292 2.25 -7.80 -0.80
N LEU A 293 0.90 -7.92 -0.77
CA LEU A 293 0.20 -9.05 -1.35
C LEU A 293 0.44 -9.13 -2.86
N LEU A 294 0.25 -8.01 -3.55
CA LEU A 294 0.48 -7.95 -5.00
C LEU A 294 1.94 -8.23 -5.35
N GLU A 295 2.89 -7.76 -4.54
CA GLU A 295 4.32 -8.05 -4.70
C GLU A 295 4.63 -9.54 -4.54
N GLY A 296 4.09 -10.19 -3.50
CA GLY A 296 4.23 -11.63 -3.30
C GLY A 296 3.66 -12.44 -4.46
N MET A 297 2.45 -12.09 -4.92
CA MET A 297 1.82 -12.71 -6.09
C MET A 297 2.61 -12.46 -7.38
N MET A 298 3.14 -11.25 -7.58
CA MET A 298 3.97 -10.90 -8.75
C MET A 298 5.27 -11.69 -8.81
N ALA A 299 5.86 -12.00 -7.65
CA ALA A 299 7.02 -12.88 -7.55
C ALA A 299 6.70 -14.36 -7.87
N GLY A 300 5.41 -14.69 -8.10
CA GLY A 300 4.96 -16.06 -8.38
C GLY A 300 4.80 -16.91 -7.11
N LEU A 301 4.61 -16.30 -5.95
CA LEU A 301 4.37 -17.01 -4.71
C LEU A 301 2.88 -17.31 -4.52
N PRO A 302 2.52 -18.53 -4.08
CA PRO A 302 1.20 -18.80 -3.56
C PRO A 302 1.00 -18.01 -2.26
N VAL A 303 -0.24 -17.64 -1.98
CA VAL A 303 -0.58 -16.77 -0.85
C VAL A 303 -1.29 -17.57 0.24
N ILE A 304 -0.95 -17.34 1.50
CA ILE A 304 -1.82 -17.64 2.64
C ILE A 304 -2.19 -16.28 3.26
N ALA A 305 -3.48 -15.95 3.27
CA ALA A 305 -3.91 -14.67 3.79
C ALA A 305 -5.17 -14.79 4.64
N THR A 306 -5.33 -13.88 5.60
CA THR A 306 -6.60 -13.70 6.29
C THR A 306 -7.65 -13.13 5.32
N ARG A 307 -8.91 -13.57 5.49
CA ARG A 307 -10.04 -13.10 4.69
C ARG A 307 -10.45 -11.70 5.16
N VAL A 308 -9.74 -10.69 4.69
CA VAL A 308 -9.98 -9.27 4.97
C VAL A 308 -10.32 -8.51 3.70
N GLU A 309 -10.82 -7.29 3.86
CA GLU A 309 -11.15 -6.39 2.75
C GLU A 309 -10.02 -6.30 1.73
N GLY A 310 -10.37 -6.25 0.46
CA GLY A 310 -9.42 -6.16 -0.65
C GLY A 310 -8.62 -7.43 -0.95
N VAL A 311 -8.45 -8.35 0.02
CA VAL A 311 -7.72 -9.61 -0.20
C VAL A 311 -8.58 -10.59 -1.00
N ASP A 312 -9.85 -10.78 -0.64
CA ASP A 312 -10.78 -11.68 -1.33
C ASP A 312 -11.24 -11.16 -2.72
N GLU A 313 -10.97 -9.91 -3.05
CA GLU A 313 -11.12 -9.38 -4.42
C GLU A 313 -9.94 -9.79 -5.33
N VAL A 314 -8.76 -10.04 -4.75
CA VAL A 314 -7.52 -10.39 -5.48
C VAL A 314 -7.28 -11.89 -5.46
N VAL A 315 -7.40 -12.53 -4.29
CA VAL A 315 -7.06 -13.93 -4.05
C VAL A 315 -8.30 -14.81 -4.15
N GLN A 316 -8.36 -15.63 -5.18
CA GLN A 316 -9.35 -16.70 -5.27
C GLN A 316 -8.81 -17.94 -4.53
N PRO A 317 -9.52 -18.41 -3.46
CA PRO A 317 -9.10 -19.57 -2.69
C PRO A 317 -8.95 -20.82 -3.56
N GLY A 318 -7.88 -21.59 -3.34
CA GLY A 318 -7.57 -22.80 -4.11
C GLY A 318 -6.97 -22.55 -5.50
N VAL A 319 -6.98 -21.30 -5.99
CA VAL A 319 -6.38 -20.92 -7.29
C VAL A 319 -5.10 -20.13 -7.11
N HIS A 320 -5.13 -19.06 -6.32
CA HIS A 320 -3.97 -18.19 -6.07
C HIS A 320 -3.30 -18.47 -4.71
N GLY A 321 -3.96 -19.25 -3.86
CA GLY A 321 -3.53 -19.53 -2.51
C GLY A 321 -4.68 -19.94 -1.60
N LEU A 322 -4.52 -19.77 -0.30
CA LEU A 322 -5.45 -20.17 0.73
C LEU A 322 -5.90 -18.95 1.55
N LEU A 323 -7.19 -18.86 1.86
CA LEU A 323 -7.73 -17.84 2.74
C LEU A 323 -8.16 -18.47 4.07
N VAL A 324 -7.72 -17.86 5.17
CA VAL A 324 -8.01 -18.31 6.54
C VAL A 324 -8.85 -17.27 7.29
N PRO A 325 -9.58 -17.67 8.35
CA PRO A 325 -10.30 -16.74 9.21
C PRO A 325 -9.34 -15.75 9.89
N LEU A 326 -9.89 -14.61 10.31
CA LEU A 326 -9.18 -13.60 11.12
C LEU A 326 -8.74 -14.18 12.46
N GLU A 327 -7.56 -13.79 12.92
CA GLU A 327 -7.06 -14.09 14.26
C GLU A 327 -7.11 -15.59 14.62
N SER A 328 -6.86 -16.44 13.64
CA SER A 328 -6.99 -17.91 13.74
C SER A 328 -5.66 -18.62 13.48
N PRO A 329 -4.75 -18.67 14.47
CA PRO A 329 -3.43 -19.30 14.32
C PRO A 329 -3.50 -20.78 13.95
N ALA A 330 -4.53 -21.51 14.40
CA ALA A 330 -4.70 -22.92 14.10
C ALA A 330 -4.98 -23.17 12.61
N GLU A 331 -5.91 -22.41 12.03
CA GLU A 331 -6.25 -22.49 10.62
C GLU A 331 -5.09 -21.96 9.73
N LEU A 332 -4.38 -20.95 10.21
CA LEU A 332 -3.15 -20.47 9.56
C LEU A 332 -2.08 -21.57 9.56
N ALA A 333 -1.90 -22.29 10.66
CA ALA A 333 -0.98 -23.42 10.75
C ALA A 333 -1.38 -24.57 9.80
N GLN A 334 -2.67 -24.88 9.67
CA GLN A 334 -3.16 -25.89 8.73
C GLN A 334 -2.85 -25.49 7.28
N ALA A 335 -3.10 -24.23 6.91
CA ALA A 335 -2.77 -23.72 5.57
C ALA A 335 -1.27 -23.76 5.28
N ILE A 336 -0.43 -23.41 6.26
CA ILE A 336 1.03 -23.52 6.18
C ILE A 336 1.43 -24.98 5.96
N LEU A 337 0.91 -25.94 6.74
CA LEU A 337 1.21 -27.36 6.60
C LEU A 337 0.76 -27.92 5.26
N GLN A 338 -0.38 -27.49 4.73
CA GLN A 338 -0.87 -27.87 3.41
C GLN A 338 0.14 -27.48 2.32
N LEU A 339 0.54 -26.22 2.24
CA LEU A 339 1.47 -25.74 1.22
C LEU A 339 2.91 -26.23 1.49
N LEU A 340 3.31 -26.46 2.73
CA LEU A 340 4.60 -27.06 3.09
C LEU A 340 4.77 -28.44 2.45
N ARG A 341 3.71 -29.25 2.48
CA ARG A 341 3.71 -30.65 2.01
C ARG A 341 3.49 -30.82 0.51
N SER A 342 2.99 -29.79 -0.19
CA SER A 342 2.66 -29.86 -1.61
C SER A 342 3.45 -28.86 -2.46
N PRO A 343 4.67 -29.22 -2.93
CA PRO A 343 5.43 -28.40 -3.87
C PRO A 343 4.65 -28.11 -5.18
N ALA A 344 3.84 -29.07 -5.63
CA ALA A 344 3.04 -28.94 -6.86
C ALA A 344 1.98 -27.83 -6.71
N ASP A 345 1.27 -27.79 -5.56
CA ASP A 345 0.28 -26.73 -5.30
C ASP A 345 0.96 -25.36 -5.19
N ARG A 346 2.15 -25.30 -4.55
CA ARG A 346 2.92 -24.04 -4.49
C ARG A 346 3.22 -23.51 -5.88
N GLN A 347 3.69 -24.37 -6.80
CA GLN A 347 4.00 -23.96 -8.17
C GLN A 347 2.77 -23.56 -8.98
N LEU A 348 1.69 -24.34 -8.86
CA LEU A 348 0.44 -24.08 -9.59
C LEU A 348 -0.20 -22.76 -9.15
N MET A 349 -0.41 -22.61 -7.84
CA MET A 349 -1.03 -21.42 -7.26
C MET A 349 -0.17 -20.18 -7.46
N GLY A 350 1.16 -20.31 -7.34
CA GLY A 350 2.08 -19.20 -7.55
C GLY A 350 2.06 -18.67 -8.99
N ARG A 351 2.01 -19.55 -9.99
CA ARG A 351 1.86 -19.15 -11.40
C ARG A 351 0.55 -18.42 -11.64
N ALA A 352 -0.55 -18.98 -11.14
CA ALA A 352 -1.87 -18.34 -11.25
C ALA A 352 -1.92 -16.98 -10.54
N ALA A 353 -1.28 -16.86 -9.37
CA ALA A 353 -1.16 -15.61 -8.64
C ALA A 353 -0.44 -14.53 -9.45
N ARG A 354 0.70 -14.87 -10.08
CA ARG A 354 1.43 -13.94 -10.95
C ARG A 354 0.60 -13.49 -12.15
N GLU A 355 -0.05 -14.42 -12.84
CA GLU A 355 -0.94 -14.12 -13.97
C GLU A 355 -2.07 -13.19 -13.58
N ARG A 356 -2.67 -13.40 -12.40
CA ARG A 356 -3.71 -12.52 -11.85
C ARG A 356 -3.24 -11.07 -11.71
N VAL A 357 -2.04 -10.85 -11.18
CA VAL A 357 -1.45 -9.52 -11.02
C VAL A 357 -1.15 -8.89 -12.37
N LEU A 358 -0.48 -9.61 -13.27
CA LEU A 358 -0.15 -9.12 -14.61
C LEU A 358 -1.40 -8.71 -15.41
N ASN A 359 -2.49 -9.45 -15.25
CA ASN A 359 -3.72 -9.21 -15.98
C ASN A 359 -4.57 -8.07 -15.40
N SER A 360 -4.42 -7.72 -14.09
CA SER A 360 -5.42 -6.86 -13.44
C SER A 360 -4.86 -5.77 -12.53
N TYR A 361 -3.62 -5.91 -12.02
CA TYR A 361 -3.08 -5.06 -10.95
C TYR A 361 -1.72 -4.45 -11.30
N THR A 362 -1.55 -4.05 -12.56
CA THR A 362 -0.32 -3.38 -13.04
C THR A 362 -0.47 -1.86 -12.98
N THR A 363 0.64 -1.17 -12.70
CA THR A 363 0.70 0.29 -12.68
C THR A 363 0.20 0.93 -13.97
N ASP A 364 0.45 0.30 -15.15
CA ASP A 364 -0.08 0.79 -16.43
C ASP A 364 -1.62 0.88 -16.40
N ARG A 365 -2.32 -0.21 -16.06
CA ARG A 365 -3.78 -0.24 -16.00
C ARG A 365 -4.36 0.74 -14.98
N MET A 366 -3.75 0.81 -13.81
CA MET A 366 -4.16 1.73 -12.77
C MET A 366 -4.04 3.18 -13.25
N CYS A 367 -2.89 3.56 -13.78
CA CYS A 367 -2.61 4.93 -14.20
C CYS A 367 -3.44 5.34 -15.43
N GLU A 368 -3.69 4.42 -16.36
CA GLU A 368 -4.62 4.65 -17.48
C GLU A 368 -6.03 4.94 -16.97
N SER A 369 -6.51 4.20 -15.96
CA SER A 369 -7.81 4.47 -15.33
C SER A 369 -7.84 5.83 -14.63
N TYR A 370 -6.76 6.25 -13.98
CA TYR A 370 -6.64 7.60 -13.42
C TYR A 370 -6.65 8.69 -14.50
N LEU A 371 -6.00 8.47 -15.65
CA LEU A 371 -6.07 9.41 -16.78
C LEU A 371 -7.50 9.57 -17.28
N GLN A 372 -8.27 8.48 -17.42
CA GLN A 372 -9.68 8.55 -17.80
C GLN A 372 -10.50 9.40 -16.82
N VAL A 373 -10.29 9.22 -15.52
CA VAL A 373 -10.95 10.03 -14.47
C VAL A 373 -10.56 11.51 -14.59
N ILE A 374 -9.28 11.80 -14.83
CA ILE A 374 -8.81 13.17 -15.02
C ILE A 374 -9.44 13.79 -16.27
N GLU A 375 -9.48 13.08 -17.42
CA GLU A 375 -10.04 13.56 -18.67
C GLU A 375 -11.54 13.86 -18.56
N GLN A 376 -12.29 13.00 -17.85
CA GLN A 376 -13.70 13.26 -17.52
C GLN A 376 -13.85 14.57 -16.71
N GLY A 377 -13.00 14.74 -15.68
CA GLY A 377 -12.99 15.94 -14.88
C GLY A 377 -12.64 17.22 -15.64
N LEU A 378 -11.78 17.12 -16.65
CA LEU A 378 -11.44 18.23 -17.55
C LEU A 378 -12.60 18.58 -18.52
N GLY A 379 -13.40 17.59 -18.90
CA GLY A 379 -14.60 17.79 -19.74
C GLY A 379 -15.71 18.53 -19.00
N GLU A 380 -15.98 18.15 -17.77
CA GLU A 380 -16.97 18.81 -16.90
C GLU A 380 -16.60 20.28 -16.57
N GLY A 381 -15.30 20.57 -16.42
CA GLY A 381 -14.81 21.93 -16.14
C GLY A 381 -14.93 22.92 -17.30
N LYS A 382 -15.27 22.46 -18.50
CA LYS A 382 -15.51 23.32 -19.68
C LYS A 382 -17.00 23.62 -19.91
N ALA A 383 -17.88 22.96 -19.16
CA ALA A 383 -19.33 23.07 -19.33
C ALA A 383 -19.99 24.03 -18.31
N VAL A 384 -19.21 24.76 -17.50
CA VAL A 384 -19.69 25.74 -16.51
C VAL A 384 -19.27 27.16 -16.88
#